data_5e56af3e87ae4c0539cb0c3bc56e9957
#
_entry.id   5e56af3e87ae4c0539cb0c3bc56e9957
#
_cell.length_a   1.000
_cell.length_b   1.000
_cell.length_c   1.000
_cell.angle_alpha   90.00
_cell.angle_beta   90.00
_cell.angle_gamma   90.00
#
_symmetry.space_group_name_H-M   'P 1'
#
loop_
_entity.id
_entity.type
_entity.pdbx_description
1 polymer ?
#
loop_
_entity_poly.entity_id
_entity_poly.type
_entity_poly.pdbx_seq_one_letter_code
_entity_poly.pdbx_strand_id
1 'polypeptide(L)'
;MFFWNKDTYVLVVDYFSRYIEVAKLNVTSAATVIAAMKETFSRHGIPETVVSDNGPQYASEKFKDFAMEYGFVHITSSPRYPQANGEAERAVATVKGLWKGGGEKTKALLSYRATPLECGYSPAQLLMGRQLKTTLPQQPVTLLPRWPNMKQFKTKQRQYKANQQRQYDRRHRVRPLTVLQTGQTVWLPREKKEGTVVQHATTPRSYIIDTDEGQIRRNRTHLTVSTQQTGVEENAGPESSIPSHNTQDTVKPPYVTSSGRVSRPPKRLDL
;
A
#
# COMPACT_ATOMS: atom_id res chain seq x y z
N MET A 1 9.64 7.13 -6.62
CA MET A 1 10.08 7.50 -7.99
C MET A 1 9.48 6.57 -9.01
N PHE A 2 9.38 7.00 -10.30
CA PHE A 2 8.85 6.15 -11.37
C PHE A 2 9.47 6.52 -12.74
N PHE A 3 9.41 5.56 -13.67
CA PHE A 3 9.89 5.75 -15.06
C PHE A 3 8.72 5.98 -15.99
N TRP A 4 8.90 6.92 -16.93
CA TRP A 4 7.98 7.21 -18.01
C TRP A 4 8.74 7.73 -19.24
N ASN A 5 8.56 7.07 -20.39
CA ASN A 5 9.20 7.45 -21.68
C ASN A 5 10.69 7.78 -21.56
N LYS A 6 11.47 6.85 -21.01
CA LYS A 6 12.93 6.94 -20.77
C LYS A 6 13.35 7.97 -19.71
N ASP A 7 12.43 8.74 -19.15
CA ASP A 7 12.72 9.71 -18.11
C ASP A 7 12.38 9.17 -16.73
N THR A 8 13.11 9.62 -15.73
CA THR A 8 12.84 9.33 -14.31
C THR A 8 12.16 10.53 -13.67
N TYR A 9 11.17 10.25 -12.84
CA TYR A 9 10.42 11.27 -12.10
C TYR A 9 10.36 10.93 -10.62
N VAL A 10 10.46 11.96 -9.77
CA VAL A 10 10.00 11.89 -8.39
C VAL A 10 8.57 12.38 -8.32
N LEU A 11 7.75 11.68 -7.52
CA LEU A 11 6.37 12.06 -7.25
C LEU A 11 6.22 12.23 -5.74
N VAL A 12 5.62 13.35 -5.36
CA VAL A 12 5.20 13.64 -3.99
C VAL A 12 3.68 13.76 -3.99
N VAL A 13 3.01 13.13 -3.05
CA VAL A 13 1.56 13.22 -2.89
C VAL A 13 1.22 13.59 -1.46
N ASP A 14 0.41 14.63 -1.28
CA ASP A 14 -0.14 14.94 0.02
C ASP A 14 -1.27 13.97 0.38
N TYR A 15 -1.13 13.27 1.50
CA TYR A 15 -2.05 12.20 1.90
C TYR A 15 -3.44 12.69 2.28
N PHE A 16 -3.56 13.96 2.63
CA PHE A 16 -4.84 14.56 2.96
C PHE A 16 -5.61 14.99 1.71
N SER A 17 -5.00 15.85 0.90
CA SER A 17 -5.65 16.46 -0.27
C SER A 17 -5.57 15.62 -1.53
N ARG A 18 -4.66 14.63 -1.59
CA ARG A 18 -4.29 13.89 -2.82
C ARG A 18 -3.64 14.77 -3.88
N TYR A 19 -3.16 15.93 -3.48
CA TYR A 19 -2.44 16.81 -4.39
C TYR A 19 -1.11 16.19 -4.78
N ILE A 20 -0.86 16.12 -6.09
CA ILE A 20 0.32 15.45 -6.65
C ILE A 20 1.28 16.50 -7.21
N GLU A 21 2.52 16.44 -6.78
CA GLU A 21 3.67 17.10 -7.40
C GLU A 21 4.53 16.08 -8.14
N VAL A 22 5.05 16.45 -9.31
CA VAL A 22 5.91 15.62 -10.13
C VAL A 22 7.07 16.45 -10.65
N ALA A 23 8.30 16.01 -10.40
CA ALA A 23 9.50 16.63 -10.93
C ALA A 23 10.30 15.62 -11.74
N LYS A 24 10.82 16.03 -12.90
CA LYS A 24 11.73 15.23 -13.72
C LYS A 24 13.11 15.25 -13.06
N LEU A 25 13.74 14.09 -12.98
CA LEU A 25 15.10 13.93 -12.47
C LEU A 25 16.06 13.65 -13.62
N ASN A 26 17.12 14.43 -13.72
CA ASN A 26 18.18 14.19 -14.71
C ASN A 26 19.08 13.03 -14.27
N VAL A 27 19.30 12.90 -12.97
CA VAL A 27 20.11 11.83 -12.36
C VAL A 27 19.35 11.27 -11.18
N THR A 28 19.39 9.95 -11.00
CA THR A 28 18.73 9.27 -9.89
C THR A 28 19.64 9.21 -8.67
N SER A 29 19.86 10.34 -8.01
CA SER A 29 20.69 10.45 -6.80
C SER A 29 19.89 10.99 -5.62
N ALA A 30 20.38 10.78 -4.39
CA ALA A 30 19.77 11.37 -3.20
C ALA A 30 19.75 12.92 -3.31
N ALA A 31 20.80 13.53 -3.81
CA ALA A 31 20.89 14.99 -3.94
C ALA A 31 19.81 15.57 -4.87
N THR A 32 19.55 14.94 -6.01
CA THR A 32 18.50 15.40 -6.95
C THR A 32 17.11 15.21 -6.41
N VAL A 33 16.84 14.11 -5.68
CA VAL A 33 15.57 13.88 -4.99
C VAL A 33 15.37 14.95 -3.90
N ILE A 34 16.38 15.21 -3.08
CA ILE A 34 16.34 16.24 -2.03
C ILE A 34 16.07 17.63 -2.64
N ALA A 35 16.74 17.99 -3.74
CA ALA A 35 16.52 19.26 -4.42
C ALA A 35 15.05 19.41 -4.87
N ALA A 36 14.48 18.39 -5.50
CA ALA A 36 13.08 18.39 -5.92
C ALA A 36 12.10 18.47 -4.72
N MET A 37 12.43 17.82 -3.59
CA MET A 37 11.64 17.92 -2.37
C MET A 37 11.75 19.31 -1.74
N LYS A 38 12.95 19.91 -1.68
CA LYS A 38 13.14 21.29 -1.20
C LYS A 38 12.30 22.28 -2.00
N GLU A 39 12.26 22.12 -3.32
CA GLU A 39 11.41 22.92 -4.20
C GLU A 39 9.91 22.72 -3.92
N THR A 40 9.47 21.50 -3.68
CA THR A 40 8.09 21.20 -3.27
C THR A 40 7.77 21.82 -1.92
N PHE A 41 8.66 21.71 -0.94
CA PHE A 41 8.47 22.28 0.40
C PHE A 41 8.47 23.81 0.39
N SER A 42 9.20 24.44 -0.52
CA SER A 42 9.16 25.91 -0.68
C SER A 42 7.80 26.43 -1.13
N ARG A 43 7.03 25.59 -1.87
CA ARG A 43 5.67 25.95 -2.33
C ARG A 43 4.56 25.62 -1.33
N HIS A 44 4.71 24.53 -0.59
CA HIS A 44 3.63 23.95 0.21
C HIS A 44 3.90 23.90 1.71
N GLY A 45 5.10 24.27 2.14
CA GLY A 45 5.57 24.10 3.51
C GLY A 45 6.20 22.74 3.77
N ILE A 46 6.89 22.64 4.90
CA ILE A 46 7.55 21.41 5.35
C ILE A 46 6.48 20.52 6.02
N PRO A 47 6.35 19.23 5.61
CA PRO A 47 5.41 18.31 6.24
C PRO A 47 5.94 17.80 7.59
N GLU A 48 5.06 17.42 8.49
CA GLU A 48 5.48 16.74 9.75
C GLU A 48 6.10 15.39 9.49
N THR A 49 5.60 14.67 8.48
CA THR A 49 6.05 13.30 8.18
C THR A 49 6.17 13.09 6.68
N VAL A 50 7.28 12.50 6.26
CA VAL A 50 7.49 12.01 4.90
C VAL A 50 7.54 10.49 4.92
N VAL A 51 6.70 9.86 4.10
CA VAL A 51 6.68 8.40 3.92
C VAL A 51 7.28 8.05 2.56
N SER A 52 8.26 7.15 2.53
CA SER A 52 8.87 6.68 1.28
C SER A 52 8.98 5.14 1.25
N ASP A 53 9.37 4.61 0.09
CA ASP A 53 9.91 3.25 0.00
C ASP A 53 11.35 3.19 0.56
N ASN A 54 11.93 2.00 0.56
CA ASN A 54 13.31 1.75 0.99
C ASN A 54 14.33 1.93 -0.15
N GLY A 55 14.05 2.79 -1.13
CA GLY A 55 14.99 3.08 -2.21
C GLY A 55 16.31 3.66 -1.67
N PRO A 56 17.44 3.39 -2.34
CA PRO A 56 18.77 3.80 -1.85
C PRO A 56 18.88 5.33 -1.68
N GLN A 57 18.14 6.12 -2.45
CA GLN A 57 18.12 7.58 -2.33
C GLN A 57 17.55 8.03 -0.97
N TYR A 58 16.50 7.35 -0.48
CA TYR A 58 15.82 7.65 0.79
C TYR A 58 16.53 7.02 1.99
N ALA A 59 17.28 5.92 1.78
CA ALA A 59 18.04 5.25 2.82
C ALA A 59 19.42 5.88 3.06
N SER A 60 19.81 6.87 2.26
CA SER A 60 21.13 7.52 2.33
C SER A 60 21.26 8.42 3.54
N GLU A 61 22.51 8.58 4.03
CA GLU A 61 22.85 9.51 5.11
C GLU A 61 22.43 10.94 4.76
N LYS A 62 22.69 11.37 3.51
CA LYS A 62 22.27 12.70 3.01
C LYS A 62 20.75 12.95 3.18
N PHE A 63 19.94 11.92 3.04
CA PHE A 63 18.49 12.08 3.22
C PHE A 63 18.11 12.15 4.69
N LYS A 64 18.84 11.49 5.57
CA LYS A 64 18.65 11.63 7.02
C LYS A 64 19.04 13.03 7.51
N ASP A 65 20.18 13.54 7.01
CA ASP A 65 20.62 14.90 7.31
C ASP A 65 19.59 15.94 6.86
N PHE A 66 19.03 15.76 5.65
CA PHE A 66 17.96 16.59 5.14
C PHE A 66 16.70 16.54 6.01
N ALA A 67 16.33 15.37 6.51
CA ALA A 67 15.18 15.22 7.41
C ALA A 67 15.41 15.95 8.75
N MET A 68 16.64 15.87 9.29
CA MET A 68 17.03 16.60 10.51
C MET A 68 17.09 18.11 10.28
N GLU A 69 17.71 18.56 9.18
CA GLU A 69 17.83 19.98 8.81
C GLU A 69 16.45 20.65 8.69
N TYR A 70 15.48 19.94 8.05
CA TYR A 70 14.14 20.46 7.79
C TYR A 70 13.13 20.13 8.88
N GLY A 71 13.50 19.32 9.87
CA GLY A 71 12.67 19.02 11.05
C GLY A 71 11.45 18.15 10.77
N PHE A 72 11.51 17.24 9.78
CA PHE A 72 10.42 16.30 9.51
C PHE A 72 10.80 14.85 9.90
N VAL A 73 9.79 14.06 10.24
CA VAL A 73 9.97 12.63 10.53
C VAL A 73 9.96 11.83 9.21
N HIS A 74 11.02 11.10 8.94
CA HIS A 74 11.08 10.19 7.80
C HIS A 74 10.72 8.76 8.19
N ILE A 75 9.69 8.21 7.54
CA ILE A 75 9.21 6.82 7.75
C ILE A 75 9.36 6.06 6.46
N THR A 76 10.10 4.94 6.49
CA THR A 76 10.19 4.02 5.35
C THR A 76 9.16 2.90 5.48
N SER A 77 8.53 2.51 4.38
CA SER A 77 7.68 1.33 4.33
C SER A 77 8.46 0.06 4.72
N SER A 78 7.76 -0.96 5.26
CA SER A 78 8.42 -2.23 5.56
C SER A 78 9.03 -2.84 4.30
N PRO A 79 10.28 -3.34 4.38
CA PRO A 79 10.91 -4.00 3.25
C PRO A 79 10.03 -5.10 2.67
N ARG A 80 9.96 -5.17 1.34
CA ARG A 80 9.21 -6.20 0.59
C ARG A 80 7.68 -6.22 0.84
N TYR A 81 7.13 -5.13 1.39
CA TYR A 81 5.68 -4.96 1.54
C TYR A 81 5.19 -3.71 0.80
N PRO A 82 5.00 -3.78 -0.52
CA PRO A 82 4.62 -2.64 -1.38
C PRO A 82 3.33 -1.96 -0.93
N GLN A 83 2.37 -2.73 -0.41
CA GLN A 83 1.08 -2.20 0.04
C GLN A 83 1.19 -1.10 1.12
N ALA A 84 2.32 -1.03 1.84
CA ALA A 84 2.56 0.04 2.81
C ALA A 84 2.69 1.43 2.16
N ASN A 85 3.02 1.50 0.84
CA ASN A 85 3.13 2.74 0.06
C ASN A 85 2.01 2.89 -0.99
N GLY A 86 0.85 2.27 -0.74
CA GLY A 86 -0.25 2.17 -1.70
C GLY A 86 -0.80 3.52 -2.19
N GLU A 87 -0.65 4.62 -1.43
CA GLU A 87 -1.06 5.95 -1.89
C GLU A 87 -0.11 6.51 -2.94
N ALA A 88 1.19 6.36 -2.74
CA ALA A 88 2.17 6.78 -3.74
C ALA A 88 2.07 5.93 -5.01
N GLU A 89 1.86 4.61 -4.88
CA GLU A 89 1.64 3.72 -6.02
C GLU A 89 0.38 4.12 -6.81
N ARG A 90 -0.71 4.44 -6.12
CA ARG A 90 -1.95 4.93 -6.74
C ARG A 90 -1.73 6.27 -7.44
N ALA A 91 -1.00 7.20 -6.81
CA ALA A 91 -0.67 8.49 -7.41
C ALA A 91 0.19 8.31 -8.69
N VAL A 92 1.16 7.40 -8.66
CA VAL A 92 1.96 7.05 -9.86
C VAL A 92 1.05 6.47 -10.96
N ALA A 93 0.14 5.56 -10.63
CA ALA A 93 -0.81 4.98 -11.59
C ALA A 93 -1.70 6.07 -12.20
N THR A 94 -2.19 7.02 -11.39
CA THR A 94 -2.97 8.17 -11.84
C THR A 94 -2.18 9.02 -12.82
N VAL A 95 -0.94 9.42 -12.49
CA VAL A 95 -0.09 10.24 -13.36
C VAL A 95 0.20 9.52 -14.68
N LYS A 96 0.55 8.24 -14.63
CA LYS A 96 0.77 7.43 -15.85
C LYS A 96 -0.50 7.34 -16.71
N GLY A 97 -1.68 7.19 -16.09
CA GLY A 97 -2.96 7.21 -16.78
C GLY A 97 -3.23 8.53 -17.51
N LEU A 98 -3.00 9.65 -16.83
CA LEU A 98 -3.14 11.00 -17.40
C LEU A 98 -2.19 11.23 -18.60
N TRP A 99 -0.95 10.74 -18.50
CA TRP A 99 0.06 10.97 -19.56
C TRP A 99 -0.07 10.01 -20.75
N LYS A 100 -0.78 8.91 -20.61
CA LYS A 100 -1.07 8.00 -21.73
C LYS A 100 -1.88 8.67 -22.85
N GLY A 101 -2.69 9.66 -22.52
CA GLY A 101 -3.50 10.40 -23.50
C GLY A 101 -2.71 11.30 -24.46
N GLY A 102 -1.39 11.37 -24.37
CA GLY A 102 -0.49 12.05 -25.33
C GLY A 102 -0.52 13.58 -25.28
N GLY A 103 -1.26 14.19 -24.34
CA GLY A 103 -1.31 15.64 -24.16
C GLY A 103 -0.14 16.22 -23.36
N GLU A 104 -0.18 17.52 -23.16
CA GLU A 104 0.79 18.24 -22.32
C GLU A 104 0.72 17.77 -20.87
N LYS A 105 1.81 17.25 -20.35
CA LYS A 105 1.91 16.68 -18.98
C LYS A 105 1.47 17.65 -17.89
N THR A 106 1.82 18.93 -18.03
CA THR A 106 1.49 20.00 -17.06
C THR A 106 0.00 20.31 -17.07
N LYS A 107 -0.64 20.36 -18.25
CA LYS A 107 -2.11 20.53 -18.34
C LYS A 107 -2.88 19.34 -17.79
N ALA A 108 -2.38 18.12 -18.03
CA ALA A 108 -2.98 16.92 -17.47
C ALA A 108 -2.95 16.92 -15.93
N LEU A 109 -1.83 17.33 -15.34
CA LEU A 109 -1.73 17.50 -13.89
C LEU A 109 -2.62 18.64 -13.35
N LEU A 110 -2.70 19.76 -14.08
CA LEU A 110 -3.61 20.85 -13.73
C LEU A 110 -5.05 20.39 -13.69
N SER A 111 -5.47 19.65 -14.73
CA SER A 111 -6.83 19.09 -14.80
C SER A 111 -7.12 18.15 -13.63
N TYR A 112 -6.20 17.24 -13.28
CA TYR A 112 -6.33 16.36 -12.12
C TYR A 112 -6.48 17.15 -10.81
N ARG A 113 -5.62 18.16 -10.60
CA ARG A 113 -5.62 18.98 -9.40
C ARG A 113 -6.91 19.80 -9.22
N ALA A 114 -7.57 20.15 -10.33
CA ALA A 114 -8.81 20.91 -10.38
C ALA A 114 -10.08 20.05 -10.38
N THR A 115 -9.96 18.74 -10.70
CA THR A 115 -11.13 17.85 -10.80
C THR A 115 -11.54 17.35 -9.41
N PRO A 116 -12.84 17.44 -9.05
CA PRO A 116 -13.34 16.90 -7.79
C PRO A 116 -13.11 15.39 -7.69
N LEU A 117 -12.59 14.96 -6.54
CA LEU A 117 -12.49 13.56 -6.15
C LEU A 117 -13.86 13.02 -5.68
N GLU A 118 -13.95 11.73 -5.37
CA GLU A 118 -15.18 11.11 -4.86
C GLU A 118 -15.76 11.77 -3.59
N CYS A 119 -14.93 12.44 -2.81
CA CYS A 119 -15.36 13.24 -1.67
C CYS A 119 -16.11 14.53 -2.05
N GLY A 120 -16.12 14.90 -3.36
CA GLY A 120 -16.76 16.08 -3.90
C GLY A 120 -15.88 17.34 -3.89
N TYR A 121 -14.63 17.26 -3.46
CA TYR A 121 -13.66 18.36 -3.46
C TYR A 121 -12.46 18.00 -4.34
N SER A 122 -11.90 18.99 -5.03
CA SER A 122 -10.66 18.78 -5.79
C SER A 122 -9.44 18.77 -4.88
N PRO A 123 -8.32 18.16 -5.32
CA PRO A 123 -7.05 18.23 -4.59
C PRO A 123 -6.65 19.66 -4.23
N ALA A 124 -6.83 20.59 -5.14
CA ALA A 124 -6.51 22.01 -4.91
C ALA A 124 -7.43 22.65 -3.85
N GLN A 125 -8.72 22.35 -3.85
CA GLN A 125 -9.63 22.84 -2.81
C GLN A 125 -9.27 22.31 -1.43
N LEU A 126 -8.85 21.05 -1.34
CA LEU A 126 -8.45 20.43 -0.08
C LEU A 126 -7.13 21.01 0.44
N LEU A 127 -6.17 21.31 -0.45
CA LEU A 127 -4.85 21.81 -0.06
C LEU A 127 -4.85 23.32 0.17
N MET A 128 -5.51 24.10 -0.69
CA MET A 128 -5.39 25.57 -0.75
C MET A 128 -6.70 26.31 -0.45
N GLY A 129 -7.80 25.60 -0.20
CA GLY A 129 -9.11 26.20 0.05
C GLY A 129 -9.75 26.86 -1.18
N ARG A 130 -9.24 26.68 -2.39
CA ARG A 130 -9.79 27.29 -3.62
C ARG A 130 -9.69 26.36 -4.83
N GLN A 131 -10.59 26.58 -5.82
CA GLN A 131 -10.48 25.95 -7.12
C GLN A 131 -9.34 26.58 -7.95
N LEU A 132 -8.78 25.79 -8.85
CA LEU A 132 -7.84 26.28 -9.85
C LEU A 132 -8.58 26.63 -11.13
N LYS A 133 -8.22 27.79 -11.70
CA LYS A 133 -8.64 28.13 -13.07
C LYS A 133 -7.97 27.17 -14.05
N THR A 134 -8.75 26.57 -14.90
CA THR A 134 -8.29 25.70 -15.98
C THR A 134 -8.52 26.34 -17.33
N THR A 135 -8.23 25.61 -18.42
CA THR A 135 -8.56 26.06 -19.78
C THR A 135 -10.05 25.97 -20.10
N LEU A 136 -10.84 25.32 -19.24
CA LEU A 136 -12.29 25.24 -19.40
C LEU A 136 -12.95 26.51 -18.83
N PRO A 137 -14.06 26.99 -19.44
CA PRO A 137 -14.84 28.09 -18.91
C PRO A 137 -15.35 27.76 -17.50
N GLN A 138 -15.16 28.69 -16.59
CA GLN A 138 -15.59 28.56 -15.18
C GLN A 138 -16.21 29.88 -14.71
N GLN A 139 -17.25 29.79 -13.89
CA GLN A 139 -17.83 30.97 -13.26
C GLN A 139 -16.83 31.56 -12.24
N PRO A 140 -16.57 32.86 -12.26
CA PRO A 140 -15.62 33.50 -11.35
C PRO A 140 -15.90 33.20 -9.88
N VAL A 141 -17.15 33.06 -9.49
CA VAL A 141 -17.57 32.77 -8.10
C VAL A 141 -17.03 31.43 -7.60
N THR A 142 -16.80 30.45 -8.49
CA THR A 142 -16.25 29.14 -8.13
C THR A 142 -14.76 29.18 -7.77
N LEU A 143 -14.07 30.24 -8.20
CA LEU A 143 -12.65 30.47 -7.95
C LEU A 143 -12.38 31.22 -6.64
N LEU A 144 -13.43 31.73 -6.01
CA LEU A 144 -13.31 32.40 -4.69
C LEU A 144 -12.87 31.38 -3.63
N PRO A 145 -11.98 31.78 -2.70
CA PRO A 145 -11.56 30.94 -1.60
C PRO A 145 -12.77 30.47 -0.77
N ARG A 146 -12.89 29.14 -0.65
CA ARG A 146 -13.92 28.52 0.17
C ARG A 146 -13.40 27.19 0.72
N TRP A 147 -13.15 27.16 2.02
CA TRP A 147 -12.70 25.96 2.68
C TRP A 147 -13.77 24.87 2.67
N PRO A 148 -13.38 23.61 2.38
CA PRO A 148 -14.27 22.47 2.50
C PRO A 148 -14.84 22.29 3.91
N ASN A 149 -16.06 21.77 4.02
CA ASN A 149 -16.59 21.36 5.31
C ASN A 149 -15.83 20.11 5.81
N MET A 150 -14.88 20.36 6.71
CA MET A 150 -13.95 19.33 7.19
C MET A 150 -14.63 18.17 7.92
N LYS A 151 -15.76 18.41 8.60
CA LYS A 151 -16.52 17.35 9.28
C LYS A 151 -17.13 16.38 8.25
N GLN A 152 -17.81 16.94 7.25
CA GLN A 152 -18.41 16.16 6.16
C GLN A 152 -17.34 15.42 5.33
N PHE A 153 -16.23 16.11 5.02
CA PHE A 153 -15.10 15.49 4.31
C PHE A 153 -14.53 14.29 5.05
N LYS A 154 -14.19 14.44 6.34
CA LYS A 154 -13.66 13.33 7.17
C LYS A 154 -14.62 12.16 7.24
N THR A 155 -15.92 12.41 7.34
CA THR A 155 -16.95 11.35 7.36
C THR A 155 -16.98 10.59 6.03
N LYS A 156 -17.07 11.29 4.89
CA LYS A 156 -17.05 10.68 3.55
C LYS A 156 -15.75 9.89 3.30
N GLN A 157 -14.61 10.45 3.69
CA GLN A 157 -13.31 9.79 3.53
C GLN A 157 -13.23 8.50 4.37
N ARG A 158 -13.73 8.48 5.60
CA ARG A 158 -13.79 7.28 6.45
C ARG A 158 -14.68 6.21 5.81
N GLN A 159 -15.86 6.59 5.34
CA GLN A 159 -16.79 5.67 4.66
C GLN A 159 -16.15 5.08 3.40
N TYR A 160 -15.53 5.91 2.59
CA TYR A 160 -14.83 5.47 1.38
C TYR A 160 -13.71 4.47 1.69
N LYS A 161 -12.82 4.80 2.64
CA LYS A 161 -11.75 3.88 3.08
C LYS A 161 -12.30 2.56 3.61
N ALA A 162 -13.36 2.60 4.41
CA ALA A 162 -14.00 1.40 4.94
C ALA A 162 -14.61 0.53 3.82
N ASN A 163 -15.24 1.14 2.82
CA ASN A 163 -15.78 0.43 1.67
C ASN A 163 -14.68 -0.19 0.80
N GLN A 164 -13.61 0.56 0.52
CA GLN A 164 -12.44 0.02 -0.19
C GLN A 164 -11.82 -1.17 0.54
N GLN A 165 -11.64 -1.05 1.86
CA GLN A 165 -11.11 -2.14 2.68
C GLN A 165 -12.02 -3.38 2.59
N ARG A 166 -13.33 -3.23 2.76
CA ARG A 166 -14.29 -4.35 2.65
C ARG A 166 -14.23 -5.03 1.28
N GLN A 167 -14.14 -4.24 0.19
CA GLN A 167 -14.03 -4.78 -1.16
C GLN A 167 -12.70 -5.51 -1.38
N TYR A 168 -11.60 -4.96 -0.88
CA TYR A 168 -10.28 -5.58 -0.93
C TYR A 168 -10.29 -6.90 -0.16
N ASP A 169 -10.74 -6.87 1.10
CA ASP A 169 -10.77 -8.04 1.98
C ASP A 169 -11.61 -9.17 1.37
N ARG A 170 -12.76 -8.82 0.76
CA ARG A 170 -13.61 -9.79 0.06
C ARG A 170 -12.91 -10.41 -1.17
N ARG A 171 -12.27 -9.58 -2.02
CA ARG A 171 -11.59 -10.05 -3.24
C ARG A 171 -10.40 -10.92 -2.93
N HIS A 172 -9.63 -10.56 -1.92
CA HIS A 172 -8.39 -11.24 -1.55
C HIS A 172 -8.59 -12.27 -0.43
N ARG A 173 -9.83 -12.52 0.02
CA ARG A 173 -10.15 -13.45 1.11
C ARG A 173 -9.25 -13.23 2.32
N VAL A 174 -9.04 -11.96 2.68
CA VAL A 174 -8.15 -11.57 3.78
C VAL A 174 -8.67 -12.19 5.08
N ARG A 175 -7.80 -12.93 5.79
CA ARG A 175 -8.08 -13.44 7.12
C ARG A 175 -7.34 -12.58 8.15
N PRO A 176 -7.95 -12.27 9.30
CA PRO A 176 -7.25 -11.62 10.38
C PRO A 176 -6.10 -12.52 10.87
N LEU A 177 -4.89 -11.98 10.89
CA LEU A 177 -3.74 -12.69 11.43
C LEU A 177 -3.60 -12.36 12.92
N THR A 178 -3.32 -13.36 13.74
CA THR A 178 -3.07 -13.19 15.17
C THR A 178 -1.87 -12.27 15.39
N VAL A 179 -1.95 -11.45 16.44
CA VAL A 179 -0.83 -10.61 16.90
C VAL A 179 0.26 -11.52 17.42
N LEU A 180 1.50 -11.27 17.02
CA LEU A 180 2.66 -12.00 17.55
C LEU A 180 3.13 -11.38 18.87
N GLN A 181 3.59 -12.22 19.76
CA GLN A 181 4.12 -11.79 21.06
C GLN A 181 5.66 -11.76 21.04
N THR A 182 6.25 -10.90 21.83
CA THR A 182 7.70 -10.88 22.06
C THR A 182 8.17 -12.24 22.58
N GLY A 183 9.27 -12.74 22.06
CA GLY A 183 9.81 -14.07 22.37
C GLY A 183 9.21 -15.21 21.54
N GLN A 184 8.20 -14.95 20.71
CA GLN A 184 7.57 -15.98 19.89
C GLN A 184 8.45 -16.33 18.70
N THR A 185 8.66 -17.64 18.45
CA THR A 185 9.38 -18.15 17.28
C THR A 185 8.50 -18.08 16.06
N VAL A 186 9.07 -17.57 14.98
CA VAL A 186 8.40 -17.40 13.69
C VAL A 186 9.28 -17.91 12.54
N TRP A 187 8.65 -18.52 11.57
CA TRP A 187 9.27 -18.90 10.31
C TRP A 187 9.16 -17.76 9.29
N LEU A 188 10.25 -17.48 8.60
CA LEU A 188 10.34 -16.50 7.53
C LEU A 188 10.39 -17.23 6.17
N PRO A 189 9.27 -17.44 5.48
CA PRO A 189 9.22 -18.29 4.28
C PRO A 189 10.11 -17.80 3.14
N ARG A 190 10.30 -16.51 3.01
CA ARG A 190 11.13 -15.91 1.94
C ARG A 190 12.62 -16.05 2.18
N GLU A 191 13.01 -15.93 3.42
CA GLU A 191 14.39 -16.08 3.87
C GLU A 191 14.75 -17.52 4.15
N LYS A 192 13.73 -18.41 4.25
CA LYS A 192 13.85 -19.83 4.58
C LYS A 192 14.58 -20.07 5.90
N LYS A 193 14.30 -19.26 6.91
CA LYS A 193 14.91 -19.36 8.23
C LYS A 193 13.93 -19.04 9.35
N GLU A 194 14.29 -19.45 10.56
CA GLU A 194 13.57 -19.10 11.77
C GLU A 194 14.10 -17.80 12.37
N GLY A 195 13.29 -17.19 13.21
CA GLY A 195 13.68 -16.03 13.98
C GLY A 195 12.75 -15.82 15.17
N THR A 196 13.18 -15.00 16.12
CA THR A 196 12.42 -14.69 17.32
C THR A 196 11.90 -13.26 17.28
N VAL A 197 10.64 -13.07 17.61
CA VAL A 197 10.03 -11.74 17.70
C VAL A 197 10.63 -10.97 18.86
N VAL A 198 11.32 -9.86 18.56
CA VAL A 198 11.91 -8.96 19.58
C VAL A 198 10.87 -7.96 20.04
N GLN A 199 10.24 -7.24 19.11
CA GLN A 199 9.25 -6.21 19.43
C GLN A 199 8.41 -5.83 18.21
N HIS A 200 7.33 -5.08 18.45
CA HIS A 200 6.62 -4.38 17.38
C HIS A 200 7.50 -3.27 16.79
N ALA A 201 7.51 -3.17 15.47
CA ALA A 201 8.14 -2.03 14.82
C ALA A 201 7.22 -0.79 14.88
N THR A 202 7.79 0.39 14.69
CA THR A 202 7.04 1.67 14.59
C THR A 202 6.10 1.70 13.38
N THR A 203 6.40 0.90 12.33
CA THR A 203 5.52 0.77 11.15
C THR A 203 4.37 -0.19 11.44
N PRO A 204 3.13 0.12 11.01
CA PRO A 204 1.97 -0.70 11.25
C PRO A 204 2.15 -2.16 10.76
N ARG A 205 1.66 -3.11 11.53
CA ARG A 205 1.70 -4.56 11.23
C ARG A 205 3.11 -5.09 10.96
N SER A 206 4.15 -4.47 11.49
CA SER A 206 5.54 -4.90 11.31
C SER A 206 6.18 -5.25 12.65
N TYR A 207 7.12 -6.18 12.59
CA TYR A 207 7.84 -6.70 13.74
C TYR A 207 9.34 -6.65 13.48
N ILE A 208 10.11 -6.46 14.54
CA ILE A 208 11.55 -6.68 14.54
C ILE A 208 11.76 -8.13 14.95
N ILE A 209 12.46 -8.86 14.10
CA ILE A 209 12.75 -10.28 14.25
C ILE A 209 14.26 -10.43 14.40
N ASP A 210 14.68 -11.11 15.42
CA ASP A 210 16.06 -11.51 15.61
C ASP A 210 16.31 -12.83 14.90
N THR A 211 17.37 -12.88 14.11
CA THR A 211 17.77 -14.05 13.32
C THR A 211 19.27 -14.27 13.49
N ASP A 212 19.78 -15.41 13.09
CA ASP A 212 21.21 -15.74 13.07
C ASP A 212 22.09 -14.72 12.33
N GLU A 213 21.54 -13.99 11.35
CA GLU A 213 22.23 -12.94 10.59
C GLU A 213 21.98 -11.52 11.14
N GLY A 214 21.27 -11.40 12.28
CA GLY A 214 20.95 -10.14 12.93
C GLY A 214 19.46 -9.75 12.86
N GLN A 215 19.15 -8.55 13.34
CA GLN A 215 17.79 -8.08 13.45
C GLN A 215 17.25 -7.56 12.12
N ILE A 216 16.09 -8.04 11.74
CA ILE A 216 15.40 -7.64 10.51
C ILE A 216 13.97 -7.20 10.78
N ARG A 217 13.49 -6.20 10.03
CA ARG A 217 12.08 -5.77 10.09
C ARG A 217 11.27 -6.50 9.02
N ARG A 218 10.14 -7.13 9.44
CA ARG A 218 9.22 -7.82 8.53
C ARG A 218 7.77 -7.50 8.85
N ASN A 219 6.93 -7.47 7.81
CA ASN A 219 5.49 -7.34 7.98
C ASN A 219 4.89 -8.67 8.46
N ARG A 220 3.81 -8.61 9.25
CA ARG A 220 3.10 -9.78 9.81
C ARG A 220 2.72 -10.83 8.75
N THR A 221 2.38 -10.41 7.54
CA THR A 221 2.00 -11.32 6.45
C THR A 221 3.16 -12.20 5.95
N HIS A 222 4.39 -11.83 6.26
CA HIS A 222 5.59 -12.58 5.87
C HIS A 222 6.12 -13.47 7.01
N LEU A 223 5.35 -13.63 8.07
CA LEU A 223 5.73 -14.38 9.26
C LEU A 223 4.70 -15.48 9.49
N THR A 224 5.17 -16.70 9.59
CA THR A 224 4.37 -17.88 9.99
C THR A 224 4.76 -18.26 11.40
N VAL A 225 3.79 -18.47 12.28
CA VAL A 225 4.08 -18.96 13.64
C VAL A 225 4.65 -20.36 13.51
N SER A 226 5.86 -20.58 14.04
CA SER A 226 6.43 -21.92 14.19
C SER A 226 5.74 -22.56 15.39
N THR A 227 4.85 -23.52 15.12
CA THR A 227 4.26 -24.34 16.18
C THR A 227 5.27 -25.44 16.50
N GLN A 228 6.17 -25.19 17.44
CA GLN A 228 6.85 -26.31 18.07
C GLN A 228 5.76 -27.09 18.82
N GLN A 229 5.45 -28.26 18.36
CA GLN A 229 4.73 -29.25 19.16
C GLN A 229 5.57 -29.52 20.40
N THR A 230 5.21 -28.93 21.52
CA THR A 230 5.60 -29.46 22.81
C THR A 230 4.97 -30.84 22.88
N GLY A 231 5.81 -31.85 22.67
CA GLY A 231 5.44 -33.23 22.88
C GLY A 231 5.02 -33.45 24.32
N VAL A 232 3.75 -33.58 24.54
CA VAL A 232 3.22 -34.28 25.70
C VAL A 232 2.82 -35.61 25.17
N GLU A 233 3.65 -36.63 25.45
CA GLU A 233 3.28 -38.03 25.34
C GLU A 233 2.12 -38.31 26.29
N GLU A 234 0.93 -38.52 25.78
CA GLU A 234 -0.09 -39.26 26.50
C GLU A 234 -0.20 -40.65 25.87
N ASN A 235 0.35 -41.58 26.60
CA ASN A 235 0.14 -43.01 26.45
C ASN A 235 -1.33 -43.34 26.76
N ALA A 236 -2.03 -43.97 25.83
CA ALA A 236 -2.99 -45.06 26.09
C ALA A 236 -3.58 -45.56 24.78
N GLY A 237 -3.23 -46.74 24.34
CA GLY A 237 -4.02 -47.53 23.41
C GLY A 237 -5.28 -48.11 24.10
N PRO A 238 -6.16 -48.89 23.44
CA PRO A 238 -5.77 -49.98 22.56
C PRO A 238 -6.60 -50.12 21.26
N GLU A 239 -6.09 -51.01 20.45
CA GLU A 239 -6.61 -51.62 19.20
C GLU A 239 -8.12 -51.74 19.07
N SER A 240 -8.62 -51.47 17.86
CA SER A 240 -9.50 -52.44 17.17
C SER A 240 -9.74 -52.12 15.70
N SER A 241 -9.31 -53.08 14.89
CA SER A 241 -9.94 -53.55 13.64
C SER A 241 -10.23 -52.61 12.47
N ILE A 242 -9.47 -52.83 11.42
CA ILE A 242 -9.76 -52.55 10.00
C ILE A 242 -10.99 -53.36 9.55
N PRO A 243 -11.84 -52.83 8.71
CA PRO A 243 -12.13 -53.52 7.48
C PRO A 243 -11.92 -52.65 6.24
N SER A 244 -11.16 -53.23 5.31
CA SER A 244 -11.11 -52.85 3.89
C SER A 244 -12.52 -52.90 3.29
N HIS A 245 -12.92 -51.89 2.52
CA HIS A 245 -13.70 -52.13 1.31
C HIS A 245 -13.85 -50.88 0.42
N ASN A 246 -13.49 -51.12 -0.81
CA ASN A 246 -14.11 -50.67 -2.06
C ASN A 246 -14.15 -49.15 -2.41
N THR A 247 -13.28 -48.87 -3.35
CA THR A 247 -13.40 -47.84 -4.40
C THR A 247 -14.79 -47.90 -5.04
N GLN A 248 -15.62 -46.90 -4.77
CA GLN A 248 -16.70 -46.55 -5.67
C GLN A 248 -16.59 -45.08 -6.01
N ASP A 249 -16.37 -44.79 -7.29
CA ASP A 249 -16.46 -43.48 -7.91
C ASP A 249 -17.85 -42.86 -7.65
N THR A 250 -17.95 -42.00 -6.62
CA THR A 250 -19.13 -41.17 -6.44
C THR A 250 -18.96 -39.89 -7.26
N VAL A 251 -19.56 -39.88 -8.44
CA VAL A 251 -19.75 -38.69 -9.27
C VAL A 251 -20.54 -37.66 -8.44
N LYS A 252 -19.85 -36.60 -8.01
CA LYS A 252 -20.51 -35.47 -7.32
C LYS A 252 -21.55 -34.84 -8.26
N PRO A 253 -22.77 -34.55 -7.77
CA PRO A 253 -23.77 -33.89 -8.61
C PRO A 253 -23.28 -32.51 -9.06
N PRO A 254 -23.68 -32.07 -10.25
CA PRO A 254 -23.22 -30.80 -10.80
C PRO A 254 -23.69 -29.61 -9.93
N TYR A 255 -22.81 -28.67 -9.68
CA TYR A 255 -23.11 -27.45 -8.91
C TYR A 255 -23.99 -26.52 -9.74
N VAL A 256 -25.16 -26.16 -9.21
CA VAL A 256 -26.08 -25.20 -9.82
C VAL A 256 -25.85 -23.83 -9.15
N THR A 257 -25.55 -22.82 -9.95
CA THR A 257 -25.39 -21.43 -9.46
C THR A 257 -26.75 -20.84 -9.09
N SER A 258 -26.77 -19.78 -8.28
CA SER A 258 -27.99 -19.04 -7.89
C SER A 258 -28.78 -18.45 -9.08
N SER A 259 -28.19 -18.40 -10.27
CA SER A 259 -28.80 -17.99 -11.53
C SER A 259 -29.26 -19.18 -12.40
N GLY A 260 -29.29 -20.40 -11.86
CA GLY A 260 -29.76 -21.60 -12.58
C GLY A 260 -28.80 -22.21 -13.60
N ARG A 261 -27.55 -21.74 -13.70
CA ARG A 261 -26.54 -22.32 -14.58
C ARG A 261 -25.89 -23.54 -13.97
N VAL A 262 -25.85 -24.63 -14.70
CA VAL A 262 -25.14 -25.87 -14.32
C VAL A 262 -23.66 -25.72 -14.67
N SER A 263 -22.77 -25.70 -13.65
CA SER A 263 -21.33 -25.68 -13.82
C SER A 263 -20.80 -27.10 -13.81
N ARG A 264 -20.13 -27.51 -14.88
CA ARG A 264 -19.39 -28.79 -14.96
C ARG A 264 -17.89 -28.52 -14.89
N PRO A 265 -17.14 -29.26 -14.09
CA PRO A 265 -15.68 -29.11 -14.10
C PRO A 265 -15.13 -29.50 -15.48
N PRO A 266 -14.05 -28.83 -15.96
CA PRO A 266 -13.43 -29.18 -17.21
C PRO A 266 -12.85 -30.61 -17.15
N LYS A 267 -13.07 -31.42 -18.21
CA LYS A 267 -12.41 -32.72 -18.34
C LYS A 267 -10.90 -32.49 -18.45
N ARG A 268 -10.13 -33.08 -17.54
CA ARG A 268 -8.69 -33.20 -17.72
C ARG A 268 -8.43 -34.11 -18.93
N LEU A 269 -7.67 -33.60 -19.88
CA LEU A 269 -7.02 -34.43 -20.90
C LEU A 269 -5.78 -35.03 -20.23
N ASP A 270 -5.78 -36.32 -20.08
CA ASP A 270 -4.59 -37.07 -19.74
C ASP A 270 -3.70 -37.10 -21.00
N LEU A 271 -2.53 -36.47 -20.90
CA LEU A 271 -1.43 -36.56 -21.85
C LEU A 271 -0.35 -37.44 -21.26
#